data_a6c2b3be5f3cf7221bf7b027270a5bba
#
_entry.id   a6c2b3be5f3cf7221bf7b027270a5bba
#
_cell.length_a   1.000
_cell.length_b   1.000
_cell.length_c   1.000
_cell.angle_alpha   90.00
_cell.angle_beta   90.00
_cell.angle_gamma   90.00
#
_symmetry.space_group_name_H-M   'P 1'
#
loop_
_entity.id
_entity.type
_entity.pdbx_description
1 polymer ?
#
loop_
_entity_poly.entity_id
_entity_poly.type
_entity_poly.pdbx_seq_one_letter_code
_entity_poly.pdbx_strand_id
1 'polypeptide(L)'
;MKILIVTDAYFPQVNGVVRTLHETGEVLKSQGHTLEYITPQQFLTVPMPKYNEIRLSINIWPRVSNLINSIKPDAIHIATEGPLGFMARRHCIKKGLKFTTSFHTRFDKYIKLYMPIIPAKWSEKFLCNFHNKAERILITTESMREELIALGVDNSKMVTWSRGGDHGAFKNPIKRDLPYKRPIWIYVGRVAVEKNIKAFLDLDLEGTKIIIGKGPNLSILKKKYPNDIFLGEKTNGELASHFASSDVFVFPSKTDTFGIVVLESLNRGTPVAAYPVPGPKDILGGTKIDTLDVDLKNSALKALKINRDDCLEFAKKYSWEETAKIFYNNISPN
;
A
#
# COMPACT_ATOMS: atom_id res chain seq x y z
N MET A 1 9.07 -22.03 12.14
CA MET A 1 9.11 -20.88 13.06
C MET A 1 7.71 -20.32 13.20
N LYS A 2 7.31 -19.93 14.43
CA LYS A 2 6.04 -19.26 14.71
C LYS A 2 6.23 -17.76 14.71
N ILE A 3 5.66 -17.07 13.72
CA ILE A 3 5.80 -15.64 13.51
C ILE A 3 4.51 -14.95 13.92
N LEU A 4 4.60 -13.96 14.79
CA LEU A 4 3.47 -13.12 15.17
C LEU A 4 3.52 -11.81 14.41
N ILE A 5 2.43 -11.48 13.72
CA ILE A 5 2.21 -10.19 13.05
C ILE A 5 1.16 -9.40 13.84
N VAL A 6 1.53 -8.21 14.31
CA VAL A 6 0.61 -7.29 14.98
C VAL A 6 0.29 -6.13 14.04
N THR A 7 -0.98 -5.93 13.75
CA THR A 7 -1.42 -4.91 12.78
C THR A 7 -2.78 -4.30 13.14
N ASP A 8 -2.92 -2.98 12.97
CA ASP A 8 -4.19 -2.27 13.06
C ASP A 8 -4.95 -2.25 11.71
N ALA A 9 -4.29 -2.68 10.62
CA ALA A 9 -4.87 -2.81 9.30
C ALA A 9 -4.96 -4.28 8.88
N TYR A 10 -6.17 -4.84 8.86
CA TYR A 10 -6.42 -6.21 8.44
C TYR A 10 -7.84 -6.34 7.84
N PHE A 11 -8.17 -7.51 7.30
CA PHE A 11 -9.52 -7.75 6.78
C PHE A 11 -10.61 -7.30 7.77
N PRO A 12 -11.77 -6.80 7.31
CA PRO A 12 -12.22 -6.67 5.92
C PRO A 12 -11.71 -5.43 5.18
N GLN A 13 -10.73 -4.70 5.70
CA GLN A 13 -10.14 -3.55 4.99
C GLN A 13 -9.45 -4.03 3.71
N VAL A 14 -9.64 -3.29 2.61
CA VAL A 14 -8.98 -3.54 1.33
C VAL A 14 -7.98 -2.42 1.07
N ASN A 15 -6.71 -2.68 1.34
CA ASN A 15 -5.62 -1.73 1.11
C ASN A 15 -4.27 -2.46 0.93
N GLY A 16 -3.24 -1.72 0.52
CA GLY A 16 -1.93 -2.28 0.24
C GLY A 16 -1.23 -2.93 1.45
N VAL A 17 -1.50 -2.46 2.67
CA VAL A 17 -0.93 -3.04 3.91
C VAL A 17 -1.50 -4.44 4.13
N VAL A 18 -2.84 -4.55 4.12
CA VAL A 18 -3.54 -5.82 4.30
C VAL A 18 -3.08 -6.83 3.28
N ARG A 19 -3.04 -6.43 2.00
CA ARG A 19 -2.60 -7.31 0.91
C ARG A 19 -1.16 -7.76 1.10
N THR A 20 -0.24 -6.85 1.42
CA THR A 20 1.17 -7.21 1.65
C THR A 20 1.31 -8.24 2.76
N LEU A 21 0.66 -8.01 3.91
CA LEU A 21 0.76 -8.92 5.05
C LEU A 21 0.12 -10.29 4.76
N HIS A 22 -1.00 -10.29 4.03
CA HIS A 22 -1.70 -11.52 3.65
C HIS A 22 -0.86 -12.36 2.69
N GLU A 23 -0.46 -11.79 1.54
CA GLU A 23 0.30 -12.52 0.52
C GLU A 23 1.66 -13.01 1.03
N THR A 24 2.39 -12.15 1.78
CA THR A 24 3.62 -12.55 2.46
C THR A 24 3.35 -13.72 3.42
N GLY A 25 2.26 -13.64 4.19
CA GLY A 25 1.88 -14.69 5.13
C GLY A 25 1.53 -16.01 4.45
N GLU A 26 0.81 -16.00 3.34
CA GLU A 26 0.46 -17.21 2.59
C GLU A 26 1.70 -17.90 2.00
N VAL A 27 2.65 -17.13 1.46
CA VAL A 27 3.93 -17.69 0.99
C VAL A 27 4.70 -18.34 2.15
N LEU A 28 4.81 -17.66 3.29
CA LEU A 28 5.51 -18.22 4.46
C LEU A 28 4.83 -19.46 5.02
N LYS A 29 3.50 -19.52 5.03
CA LYS A 29 2.74 -20.73 5.41
C LYS A 29 3.02 -21.88 4.46
N SER A 30 3.07 -21.65 3.14
CA SER A 30 3.40 -22.69 2.16
C SER A 30 4.82 -23.23 2.33
N GLN A 31 5.71 -22.44 2.94
CA GLN A 31 7.09 -22.81 3.30
C GLN A 31 7.20 -23.51 4.69
N GLY A 32 6.07 -23.81 5.34
CA GLY A 32 6.03 -24.55 6.61
C GLY A 32 6.17 -23.67 7.86
N HIS A 33 6.01 -22.35 7.77
CA HIS A 33 5.99 -21.45 8.92
C HIS A 33 4.57 -21.31 9.48
N THR A 34 4.45 -21.09 10.79
CA THR A 34 3.18 -20.79 11.46
C THR A 34 3.03 -19.28 11.59
N LEU A 35 1.95 -18.72 11.05
CA LEU A 35 1.63 -17.30 11.12
C LEU A 35 0.47 -17.07 12.09
N GLU A 36 0.71 -16.25 13.09
CA GLU A 36 -0.28 -15.79 14.06
C GLU A 36 -0.50 -14.28 13.88
N TYR A 37 -1.71 -13.82 14.11
CA TYR A 37 -2.07 -12.42 13.91
C TYR A 37 -2.77 -11.84 15.13
N ILE A 38 -2.37 -10.64 15.55
CA ILE A 38 -3.13 -9.77 16.44
C ILE A 38 -3.69 -8.62 15.60
N THR A 39 -5.02 -8.58 15.47
CA THR A 39 -5.74 -7.67 14.55
C THR A 39 -6.94 -7.02 15.25
N PRO A 40 -7.52 -5.97 14.68
CA PRO A 40 -8.70 -5.31 15.26
C PRO A 40 -9.92 -6.22 15.47
N GLN A 41 -10.03 -7.32 14.71
CA GLN A 41 -11.15 -8.27 14.84
C GLN A 41 -11.23 -8.95 16.22
N GLN A 42 -10.14 -8.99 16.97
CA GLN A 42 -10.06 -9.58 18.30
C GLN A 42 -10.42 -8.60 19.42
N PHE A 43 -10.74 -7.35 19.10
CA PHE A 43 -10.96 -6.27 20.06
C PHE A 43 -12.27 -5.52 19.80
N LEU A 44 -12.73 -4.77 20.78
CA LEU A 44 -13.73 -3.74 20.56
C LEU A 44 -13.10 -2.62 19.73
N THR A 45 -13.84 -2.09 18.77
CA THR A 45 -13.31 -1.07 17.87
C THR A 45 -14.28 0.10 17.72
N VAL A 46 -13.73 1.29 17.54
CA VAL A 46 -14.46 2.50 17.20
C VAL A 46 -14.00 3.00 15.83
N PRO A 47 -14.89 3.61 15.02
CA PRO A 47 -14.49 4.18 13.74
C PRO A 47 -13.57 5.37 13.96
N MET A 48 -12.55 5.51 13.14
CA MET A 48 -11.71 6.71 13.12
C MET A 48 -12.52 7.90 12.57
N PRO A 49 -12.50 9.07 13.22
CA PRO A 49 -13.19 10.26 12.71
C PRO A 49 -12.80 10.57 11.27
N LYS A 50 -13.80 10.82 10.40
CA LYS A 50 -13.65 11.05 8.94
C LYS A 50 -13.16 9.83 8.13
N TYR A 51 -12.85 8.70 8.77
CA TYR A 51 -12.33 7.48 8.16
C TYR A 51 -13.03 6.24 8.77
N ASN A 52 -14.33 6.15 8.59
CA ASN A 52 -15.17 5.09 9.20
C ASN A 52 -14.72 3.65 8.85
N GLU A 53 -13.97 3.50 7.75
CA GLU A 53 -13.40 2.22 7.32
C GLU A 53 -12.21 1.78 8.17
N ILE A 54 -11.48 2.75 8.77
CA ILE A 54 -10.39 2.46 9.69
C ILE A 54 -10.98 2.37 11.09
N ARG A 55 -10.80 1.22 11.71
CA ARG A 55 -11.32 0.95 13.04
C ARG A 55 -10.18 0.91 14.03
N LEU A 56 -10.25 1.79 15.03
CA LEU A 56 -9.28 1.88 16.11
C LEU A 56 -9.67 0.89 17.23
N SER A 57 -8.76 0.00 17.59
CA SER A 57 -8.97 -0.95 18.67
C SER A 57 -8.95 -0.24 20.02
N ILE A 58 -9.93 -0.55 20.85
CA ILE A 58 -10.03 -0.11 22.25
C ILE A 58 -10.01 -1.32 23.17
N ASN A 59 -9.88 -1.12 24.49
CA ASN A 59 -9.76 -2.22 25.46
C ASN A 59 -8.56 -3.16 25.16
N ILE A 60 -7.46 -2.56 24.70
CA ILE A 60 -6.25 -3.27 24.27
C ILE A 60 -5.34 -3.69 25.41
N TRP A 61 -5.41 -2.99 26.55
CA TRP A 61 -4.67 -3.31 27.76
C TRP A 61 -5.52 -4.12 28.76
N PRO A 62 -5.04 -5.22 29.36
CA PRO A 62 -3.76 -5.95 29.15
C PRO A 62 -3.83 -7.00 28.02
N ARG A 63 -4.90 -7.02 27.24
CA ARG A 63 -5.25 -8.10 26.31
C ARG A 63 -4.18 -8.37 25.25
N VAL A 64 -3.57 -7.34 24.66
CA VAL A 64 -2.46 -7.52 23.69
C VAL A 64 -1.28 -8.25 24.34
N SER A 65 -0.90 -7.86 25.57
CA SER A 65 0.19 -8.51 26.30
C SER A 65 -0.12 -9.98 26.62
N ASN A 66 -1.35 -10.28 27.00
CA ASN A 66 -1.79 -11.65 27.29
C ASN A 66 -1.77 -12.52 26.03
N LEU A 67 -2.21 -11.99 24.89
CA LEU A 67 -2.17 -12.69 23.60
C LEU A 67 -0.72 -13.01 23.21
N ILE A 68 0.20 -12.04 23.27
CA ILE A 68 1.62 -12.28 22.96
C ILE A 68 2.19 -13.38 23.87
N ASN A 69 1.92 -13.32 25.17
CA ASN A 69 2.39 -14.32 26.13
C ASN A 69 1.80 -15.73 25.90
N SER A 70 0.54 -15.82 25.44
CA SER A 70 -0.12 -17.12 25.16
C SER A 70 0.35 -17.72 23.83
N ILE A 71 0.58 -16.90 22.81
CA ILE A 71 1.07 -17.34 21.49
C ILE A 71 2.50 -17.87 21.59
N LYS A 72 3.34 -17.25 22.41
CA LYS A 72 4.78 -17.56 22.54
C LYS A 72 5.45 -17.61 21.17
N PRO A 73 5.50 -16.50 20.43
CA PRO A 73 6.06 -16.47 19.09
C PRO A 73 7.59 -16.56 19.13
N ASP A 74 8.17 -17.17 18.10
CA ASP A 74 9.62 -17.16 17.88
C ASP A 74 10.11 -15.80 17.36
N ALA A 75 9.26 -15.06 16.62
CA ALA A 75 9.56 -13.72 16.11
C ALA A 75 8.30 -12.85 16.13
N ILE A 76 8.49 -11.54 16.35
CA ILE A 76 7.41 -10.55 16.42
C ILE A 76 7.64 -9.46 15.37
N HIS A 77 6.65 -9.26 14.50
CA HIS A 77 6.61 -8.16 13.57
C HIS A 77 5.44 -7.22 13.87
N ILE A 78 5.72 -5.93 14.06
CA ILE A 78 4.71 -4.90 14.31
C ILE A 78 4.56 -4.08 13.03
N ALA A 79 3.48 -4.33 12.31
CA ALA A 79 3.29 -3.82 10.96
C ALA A 79 2.69 -2.41 10.88
N THR A 80 2.12 -1.90 11.98
CA THR A 80 1.47 -0.58 11.99
C THR A 80 1.70 0.15 13.31
N GLU A 81 1.61 1.48 13.26
CA GLU A 81 1.87 2.39 14.39
C GLU A 81 0.60 2.72 15.21
N GLY A 82 -0.49 2.01 14.93
CA GLY A 82 -1.77 2.20 15.62
C GLY A 82 -1.80 1.66 17.04
N PRO A 83 -2.98 1.65 17.68
CA PRO A 83 -3.13 1.24 19.09
C PRO A 83 -2.59 -0.16 19.39
N LEU A 84 -2.83 -1.15 18.51
CA LEU A 84 -2.32 -2.51 18.68
C LEU A 84 -0.79 -2.56 18.60
N GLY A 85 -0.24 -1.92 17.54
CA GLY A 85 1.20 -1.85 17.35
C GLY A 85 1.90 -1.15 18.51
N PHE A 86 1.34 -0.04 19.02
CA PHE A 86 1.88 0.69 20.17
C PHE A 86 1.91 -0.19 21.43
N MET A 87 0.84 -0.94 21.69
CA MET A 87 0.78 -1.81 22.87
C MET A 87 1.71 -3.02 22.75
N ALA A 88 1.81 -3.63 21.57
CA ALA A 88 2.76 -4.71 21.32
C ALA A 88 4.21 -4.23 21.51
N ARG A 89 4.57 -3.09 20.92
CA ARG A 89 5.87 -2.45 21.09
C ARG A 89 6.20 -2.21 22.58
N ARG A 90 5.25 -1.62 23.32
CA ARG A 90 5.42 -1.39 24.78
C ARG A 90 5.66 -2.71 25.52
N HIS A 91 4.93 -3.76 25.19
CA HIS A 91 5.11 -5.09 25.76
C HIS A 91 6.50 -5.64 25.48
N CYS A 92 6.94 -5.62 24.21
CA CYS A 92 8.24 -6.10 23.80
C CYS A 92 9.37 -5.37 24.53
N ILE A 93 9.33 -4.04 24.57
CA ILE A 93 10.35 -3.25 25.31
C ILE A 93 10.38 -3.61 26.78
N LYS A 94 9.21 -3.72 27.44
CA LYS A 94 9.13 -4.06 28.86
C LYS A 94 9.68 -5.45 29.18
N LYS A 95 9.54 -6.41 28.25
CA LYS A 95 9.97 -7.80 28.39
C LYS A 95 11.35 -8.10 27.81
N GLY A 96 12.01 -7.12 27.18
CA GLY A 96 13.28 -7.33 26.49
C GLY A 96 13.17 -8.21 25.24
N LEU A 97 11.97 -8.32 24.65
CA LEU A 97 11.73 -9.07 23.42
C LEU A 97 12.17 -8.27 22.21
N LYS A 98 12.86 -8.93 21.27
CA LYS A 98 13.18 -8.35 19.99
C LYS A 98 11.92 -8.24 19.13
N PHE A 99 11.87 -7.24 18.28
CA PHE A 99 10.78 -7.07 17.32
C PHE A 99 11.25 -6.30 16.10
N THR A 100 10.58 -6.51 15.00
CA THR A 100 10.77 -5.73 13.79
C THR A 100 9.54 -4.88 13.50
N THR A 101 9.70 -3.83 12.72
CA THR A 101 8.59 -2.98 12.29
C THR A 101 8.58 -2.82 10.79
N SER A 102 7.45 -2.40 10.22
CA SER A 102 7.38 -1.95 8.83
C SER A 102 6.77 -0.56 8.71
N PHE A 103 7.27 0.19 7.75
CA PHE A 103 6.77 1.50 7.41
C PHE A 103 5.96 1.42 6.11
N HIS A 104 4.65 1.49 6.22
CA HIS A 104 3.74 1.32 5.08
C HIS A 104 3.13 2.63 4.59
N THR A 105 2.95 3.60 5.48
CA THR A 105 2.16 4.80 5.18
C THR A 105 2.78 6.02 5.85
N ARG A 106 2.85 7.12 5.13
CA ARG A 106 3.24 8.44 5.67
C ARG A 106 2.13 8.97 6.59
N PHE A 107 2.01 8.34 7.76
CA PHE A 107 0.97 8.67 8.74
C PHE A 107 1.05 10.12 9.20
N ASP A 108 2.26 10.68 9.26
CA ASP A 108 2.53 12.10 9.53
C ASP A 108 1.86 13.03 8.50
N LYS A 109 1.97 12.71 7.20
CA LYS A 109 1.29 13.46 6.12
C LYS A 109 -0.24 13.32 6.22
N TYR A 110 -0.73 12.14 6.60
CA TYR A 110 -2.18 11.91 6.80
C TYR A 110 -2.71 12.64 8.03
N ILE A 111 -2.00 12.62 9.16
CA ILE A 111 -2.37 13.40 10.35
C ILE A 111 -2.50 14.88 10.00
N LYS A 112 -1.54 15.43 9.27
CA LYS A 112 -1.59 16.83 8.81
C LYS A 112 -2.83 17.13 7.95
N LEU A 113 -3.24 16.17 7.12
CA LEU A 113 -4.40 16.33 6.23
C LEU A 113 -5.74 16.25 6.97
N TYR A 114 -5.84 15.35 7.97
CA TYR A 114 -7.10 15.02 8.64
C TYR A 114 -7.25 15.60 10.05
N MET A 115 -6.13 15.86 10.72
CA MET A 115 -6.06 16.44 12.06
C MET A 115 -5.03 17.58 12.12
N PRO A 116 -5.27 18.69 11.42
CA PRO A 116 -4.30 19.80 11.29
C PRO A 116 -3.93 20.46 12.62
N ILE A 117 -4.67 20.18 13.69
CA ILE A 117 -4.41 20.67 15.05
C ILE A 117 -3.16 20.02 15.66
N ILE A 118 -2.77 18.81 15.20
CA ILE A 118 -1.59 18.10 15.70
C ILE A 118 -0.34 18.66 15.02
N PRO A 119 0.64 19.22 15.76
CA PRO A 119 1.87 19.73 15.18
C PRO A 119 2.64 18.61 14.44
N ALA A 120 3.07 18.88 13.21
CA ALA A 120 3.79 17.88 12.39
C ALA A 120 5.02 17.30 13.10
N LYS A 121 5.79 18.13 13.82
CA LYS A 121 6.96 17.70 14.60
C LYS A 121 6.63 16.62 15.65
N TRP A 122 5.42 16.58 16.18
CA TRP A 122 5.02 15.57 17.17
C TRP A 122 4.77 14.22 16.50
N SER A 123 4.09 14.22 15.36
CA SER A 123 3.87 12.97 14.60
C SER A 123 5.18 12.41 14.05
N GLU A 124 6.08 13.26 13.58
CA GLU A 124 7.43 12.87 13.13
C GLU A 124 8.25 12.27 14.27
N LYS A 125 8.31 12.95 15.43
CA LYS A 125 9.01 12.45 16.61
C LYS A 125 8.43 11.13 17.12
N PHE A 126 7.09 10.98 17.07
CA PHE A 126 6.43 9.73 17.42
C PHE A 126 6.86 8.59 16.48
N LEU A 127 6.87 8.80 15.17
CA LEU A 127 7.31 7.81 14.17
C LEU A 127 8.76 7.39 14.41
N CYS A 128 9.67 8.34 14.54
CA CYS A 128 11.09 8.03 14.80
C CYS A 128 11.27 7.23 16.10
N ASN A 129 10.62 7.66 17.19
CA ASN A 129 10.69 6.94 18.46
C ASN A 129 10.06 5.55 18.36
N PHE A 130 8.98 5.40 17.58
CA PHE A 130 8.33 4.11 17.40
C PHE A 130 9.24 3.11 16.71
N HIS A 131 9.82 3.48 15.57
CA HIS A 131 10.61 2.59 14.75
C HIS A 131 12.03 2.37 15.23
N ASN A 132 12.70 3.39 15.76
CA ASN A 132 14.12 3.29 16.18
C ASN A 132 14.35 2.31 17.35
N LYS A 133 13.31 1.82 18.01
CA LYS A 133 13.41 0.74 19.04
C LYS A 133 13.34 -0.67 18.45
N ALA A 134 13.00 -0.81 17.18
CA ALA A 134 12.99 -2.09 16.48
C ALA A 134 14.43 -2.56 16.16
N GLU A 135 14.62 -3.86 15.97
CA GLU A 135 15.88 -4.45 15.47
C GLU A 135 16.06 -4.16 13.98
N ARG A 136 14.97 -4.27 13.20
CA ARG A 136 14.91 -3.93 11.77
C ARG A 136 13.64 -3.17 11.46
N ILE A 137 13.72 -2.29 10.48
CA ILE A 137 12.61 -1.47 9.98
C ILE A 137 12.45 -1.77 8.50
N LEU A 138 11.39 -2.45 8.13
CA LEU A 138 11.10 -2.80 6.74
C LEU A 138 10.43 -1.59 6.06
N ILE A 139 11.09 -1.02 5.09
CA ILE A 139 10.62 0.17 4.33
C ILE A 139 10.25 -0.23 2.90
N THR A 140 9.44 0.58 2.25
CA THR A 140 8.87 0.21 0.94
C THR A 140 9.82 0.43 -0.23
N THR A 141 10.58 1.52 -0.23
CA THR A 141 11.43 1.96 -1.36
C THR A 141 12.65 2.73 -0.88
N GLU A 142 13.63 2.91 -1.77
CA GLU A 142 14.84 3.71 -1.47
C GLU A 142 14.51 5.21 -1.35
N SER A 143 13.61 5.74 -2.18
CA SER A 143 13.15 7.13 -2.01
C SER A 143 12.48 7.34 -0.65
N MET A 144 11.79 6.31 -0.12
CA MET A 144 11.24 6.37 1.23
C MET A 144 12.33 6.33 2.30
N ARG A 145 13.44 5.61 2.07
CA ARG A 145 14.61 5.62 2.96
C ARG A 145 15.14 7.03 3.14
N GLU A 146 15.33 7.76 2.03
CA GLU A 146 15.82 9.15 2.06
C GLU A 146 14.90 10.06 2.89
N GLU A 147 13.57 9.95 2.67
CA GLU A 147 12.60 10.72 3.46
C GLU A 147 12.64 10.35 4.96
N LEU A 148 12.81 9.08 5.31
CA LEU A 148 12.85 8.63 6.70
C LEU A 148 14.16 9.01 7.41
N ILE A 149 15.29 9.00 6.72
CA ILE A 149 16.55 9.54 7.24
C ILE A 149 16.40 11.02 7.60
N ALA A 150 15.78 11.80 6.71
CA ALA A 150 15.53 13.23 6.95
C ALA A 150 14.62 13.48 8.17
N LEU A 151 13.77 12.51 8.55
CA LEU A 151 12.96 12.56 9.76
C LEU A 151 13.69 12.10 11.03
N GLY A 152 14.86 11.46 10.92
CA GLY A 152 15.65 10.95 12.04
C GLY A 152 15.45 9.46 12.34
N VAL A 153 14.95 8.67 11.38
CA VAL A 153 14.92 7.20 11.48
C VAL A 153 16.33 6.65 11.23
N ASP A 154 16.71 5.67 12.05
CA ASP A 154 18.05 5.07 12.00
C ASP A 154 18.25 4.26 10.72
N ASN A 155 19.10 4.77 9.82
CA ASN A 155 19.41 4.14 8.54
C ASN A 155 19.98 2.73 8.68
N SER A 156 20.77 2.46 9.71
CA SER A 156 21.42 1.15 9.91
C SER A 156 20.44 0.01 10.14
N LYS A 157 19.21 0.33 10.55
CA LYS A 157 18.11 -0.60 10.80
C LYS A 157 17.16 -0.77 9.63
N MET A 158 17.20 0.13 8.64
CA MET A 158 16.26 0.10 7.52
C MET A 158 16.64 -0.95 6.47
N VAL A 159 15.66 -1.72 6.05
CA VAL A 159 15.78 -2.73 4.99
C VAL A 159 14.67 -2.49 3.98
N THR A 160 15.02 -2.38 2.71
CA THR A 160 14.04 -2.24 1.64
C THR A 160 13.29 -3.55 1.43
N TRP A 161 11.99 -3.47 1.62
CA TRP A 161 11.05 -4.57 1.49
C TRP A 161 10.06 -4.24 0.38
N SER A 162 10.35 -4.69 -0.84
CA SER A 162 9.51 -4.50 -2.02
C SER A 162 8.17 -5.22 -1.87
N ARG A 163 7.32 -5.07 -2.87
CA ARG A 163 6.02 -5.73 -2.93
C ARG A 163 5.99 -6.68 -4.11
N GLY A 164 5.24 -7.76 -3.96
CA GLY A 164 4.98 -8.68 -5.05
C GLY A 164 3.92 -8.15 -6.00
N GLY A 165 4.02 -8.56 -7.25
CA GLY A 165 2.96 -8.49 -8.24
C GLY A 165 2.17 -9.80 -8.27
N ASP A 166 0.94 -9.73 -8.72
CA ASP A 166 0.05 -10.90 -8.82
C ASP A 166 0.30 -11.66 -10.13
N HIS A 167 1.28 -12.55 -10.13
CA HIS A 167 1.62 -13.37 -11.30
C HIS A 167 0.74 -14.62 -11.45
N GLY A 168 0.00 -15.01 -10.41
CA GLY A 168 -0.66 -16.33 -10.32
C GLY A 168 -2.18 -16.31 -10.49
N ALA A 169 -2.86 -15.45 -9.76
CA ALA A 169 -4.31 -15.51 -9.61
C ALA A 169 -5.10 -15.16 -10.89
N PHE A 170 -4.45 -14.48 -11.86
CA PHE A 170 -5.11 -14.01 -13.10
C PHE A 170 -4.16 -14.08 -14.29
N LYS A 171 -3.56 -15.26 -14.52
CA LYS A 171 -2.53 -15.47 -15.58
C LYS A 171 -2.96 -15.03 -16.97
N ASN A 172 -4.26 -15.05 -17.27
CA ASN A 172 -4.80 -14.61 -18.55
C ASN A 172 -6.05 -13.76 -18.31
N PRO A 173 -5.92 -12.47 -18.00
CA PRO A 173 -7.08 -11.61 -17.91
C PRO A 173 -7.77 -11.58 -19.26
N ILE A 174 -9.06 -11.87 -19.29
CA ILE A 174 -9.84 -11.76 -20.51
C ILE A 174 -9.88 -10.27 -20.86
N LYS A 175 -9.15 -9.91 -21.91
CA LYS A 175 -9.29 -8.58 -22.52
C LYS A 175 -10.69 -8.48 -23.07
N ARG A 176 -11.50 -7.58 -22.52
CA ARG A 176 -12.87 -7.32 -22.97
C ARG A 176 -12.87 -6.14 -23.92
N ASP A 177 -13.72 -6.22 -24.91
CA ASP A 177 -14.03 -5.02 -25.69
C ASP A 177 -14.99 -4.16 -24.83
N LEU A 178 -14.44 -3.09 -24.26
CA LEU A 178 -15.22 -2.18 -23.42
C LEU A 178 -15.96 -1.21 -24.36
N PRO A 179 -17.26 -0.93 -24.12
CA PRO A 179 -18.08 -0.08 -24.99
C PRO A 179 -17.78 1.42 -24.79
N TYR A 180 -16.49 1.77 -24.77
CA TYR A 180 -16.04 3.13 -24.49
C TYR A 180 -15.10 3.65 -25.56
N LYS A 181 -15.18 4.97 -25.84
CA LYS A 181 -14.26 5.64 -26.77
C LYS A 181 -12.82 5.55 -26.27
N ARG A 182 -11.92 5.09 -27.13
CA ARG A 182 -10.47 5.05 -26.85
C ARG A 182 -9.80 6.40 -27.11
N PRO A 183 -8.67 6.69 -26.45
CA PRO A 183 -8.02 5.88 -25.41
C PRO A 183 -8.87 5.76 -24.13
N ILE A 184 -8.73 4.61 -23.43
CA ILE A 184 -9.37 4.37 -22.13
C ILE A 184 -8.34 4.62 -21.03
N TRP A 185 -8.59 5.66 -20.23
CA TRP A 185 -7.79 6.05 -19.08
C TRP A 185 -8.44 5.52 -17.81
N ILE A 186 -7.75 4.66 -17.08
CA ILE A 186 -8.32 4.05 -15.89
C ILE A 186 -7.64 4.56 -14.62
N TYR A 187 -8.42 4.87 -13.59
CA TYR A 187 -7.98 5.01 -12.21
C TYR A 187 -8.52 3.84 -11.39
N VAL A 188 -7.67 3.26 -10.56
CA VAL A 188 -8.03 2.20 -9.62
C VAL A 188 -7.51 2.54 -8.23
N GLY A 189 -8.39 2.51 -7.26
CA GLY A 189 -8.02 2.74 -5.86
C GLY A 189 -9.11 3.43 -5.05
N ARG A 190 -8.77 3.73 -3.81
CA ARG A 190 -9.67 4.44 -2.91
C ARG A 190 -10.01 5.83 -3.44
N VAL A 191 -11.30 6.18 -3.41
CA VAL A 191 -11.78 7.51 -3.86
C VAL A 191 -11.76 8.47 -2.69
N ALA A 192 -10.57 9.04 -2.40
CA ALA A 192 -10.32 9.91 -1.27
C ALA A 192 -9.36 11.07 -1.63
N VAL A 193 -9.30 12.09 -0.77
CA VAL A 193 -8.55 13.34 -1.03
C VAL A 193 -7.05 13.07 -1.24
N GLU A 194 -6.46 12.20 -0.44
CA GLU A 194 -5.03 11.86 -0.51
C GLU A 194 -4.63 11.18 -1.83
N LYS A 195 -5.60 10.60 -2.55
CA LYS A 195 -5.37 9.98 -3.86
C LYS A 195 -5.38 10.97 -5.01
N ASN A 196 -5.70 12.23 -4.75
CA ASN A 196 -5.61 13.33 -5.72
C ASN A 196 -6.33 13.05 -7.06
N ILE A 197 -7.45 12.31 -7.02
CA ILE A 197 -8.18 11.88 -8.24
C ILE A 197 -8.65 13.08 -9.06
N LYS A 198 -8.91 14.20 -8.40
CA LYS A 198 -9.28 15.45 -9.08
C LYS A 198 -8.24 15.84 -10.14
N ALA A 199 -6.94 15.67 -9.88
CA ALA A 199 -5.92 15.98 -10.85
C ALA A 199 -6.02 15.11 -12.12
N PHE A 200 -6.49 13.87 -12.02
CA PHE A 200 -6.79 13.03 -13.18
C PHE A 200 -8.08 13.47 -13.91
N LEU A 201 -9.13 13.74 -13.14
CA LEU A 201 -10.43 14.12 -13.73
C LEU A 201 -10.36 15.48 -14.43
N ASP A 202 -9.55 16.41 -13.96
CA ASP A 202 -9.34 17.73 -14.58
C ASP A 202 -8.47 17.69 -15.85
N LEU A 203 -7.81 16.55 -16.18
CA LEU A 203 -7.02 16.46 -17.39
C LEU A 203 -7.92 16.57 -18.64
N ASP A 204 -7.51 17.43 -19.55
CA ASP A 204 -8.08 17.49 -20.90
C ASP A 204 -7.42 16.39 -21.74
N LEU A 205 -8.07 15.23 -21.83
CA LEU A 205 -7.64 14.05 -22.59
C LEU A 205 -8.79 13.55 -23.45
N GLU A 206 -8.49 13.25 -24.71
CA GLU A 206 -9.45 12.55 -25.56
C GLU A 206 -9.75 11.15 -25.03
N GLY A 207 -10.90 10.58 -25.38
CA GLY A 207 -11.29 9.23 -25.00
C GLY A 207 -12.16 9.19 -23.75
N THR A 208 -12.02 8.14 -22.96
CA THR A 208 -12.89 7.88 -21.81
C THR A 208 -12.11 7.70 -20.54
N LYS A 209 -12.50 8.39 -19.46
CA LYS A 209 -11.96 8.21 -18.11
C LYS A 209 -12.83 7.29 -17.32
N ILE A 210 -12.22 6.26 -16.71
CA ILE A 210 -12.89 5.26 -15.86
C ILE A 210 -12.29 5.27 -14.46
N ILE A 211 -13.15 5.35 -13.46
CA ILE A 211 -12.77 5.34 -12.05
C ILE A 211 -13.33 4.08 -11.39
N ILE A 212 -12.42 3.23 -10.86
CA ILE A 212 -12.78 2.02 -10.13
C ILE A 212 -12.33 2.17 -8.68
N GLY A 213 -13.28 1.98 -7.78
CA GLY A 213 -13.07 2.03 -6.34
C GLY A 213 -14.21 2.70 -5.59
N LYS A 214 -14.10 2.70 -4.27
CA LYS A 214 -15.01 3.39 -3.36
C LYS A 214 -14.23 4.29 -2.40
N GLY A 215 -14.94 5.18 -1.74
CA GLY A 215 -14.35 6.08 -0.76
C GLY A 215 -15.19 7.33 -0.50
N PRO A 216 -14.79 8.14 0.48
CA PRO A 216 -15.61 9.26 0.96
C PRO A 216 -15.92 10.33 -0.10
N ASN A 217 -15.08 10.46 -1.13
CA ASN A 217 -15.24 11.49 -2.16
C ASN A 217 -16.03 11.01 -3.39
N LEU A 218 -16.44 9.74 -3.46
CA LEU A 218 -17.05 9.15 -4.65
C LEU A 218 -18.31 9.93 -5.10
N SER A 219 -19.25 10.17 -4.21
CA SER A 219 -20.51 10.87 -4.52
C SER A 219 -20.28 12.29 -5.00
N ILE A 220 -19.35 13.01 -4.37
CA ILE A 220 -18.99 14.38 -4.71
C ILE A 220 -18.35 14.43 -6.11
N LEU A 221 -17.38 13.55 -6.38
CA LEU A 221 -16.71 13.52 -7.67
C LEU A 221 -17.64 13.08 -8.79
N LYS A 222 -18.47 12.06 -8.57
CA LYS A 222 -19.46 11.61 -9.57
C LYS A 222 -20.45 12.74 -9.96
N LYS A 223 -20.87 13.55 -8.99
CA LYS A 223 -21.74 14.71 -9.26
C LYS A 223 -21.00 15.81 -10.03
N LYS A 224 -19.72 16.03 -9.72
CA LYS A 224 -18.91 17.09 -10.35
C LYS A 224 -18.43 16.74 -11.75
N TYR A 225 -18.20 15.47 -12.04
CA TYR A 225 -17.71 14.97 -13.34
C TYR A 225 -18.69 13.96 -13.93
N PRO A 226 -19.88 14.40 -14.38
CA PRO A 226 -20.96 13.53 -14.85
C PRO A 226 -20.65 12.79 -16.15
N ASN A 227 -19.68 13.27 -16.93
CA ASN A 227 -19.25 12.65 -18.18
C ASN A 227 -18.22 11.53 -17.99
N ASP A 228 -17.61 11.42 -16.79
CA ASP A 228 -16.65 10.38 -16.47
C ASP A 228 -17.35 9.15 -15.88
N ILE A 229 -16.76 7.97 -16.07
CA ILE A 229 -17.37 6.70 -15.71
C ILE A 229 -16.91 6.22 -14.36
N PHE A 230 -17.82 6.10 -13.40
CA PHE A 230 -17.56 5.60 -12.05
C PHE A 230 -18.20 4.22 -11.88
N LEU A 231 -17.37 3.17 -11.85
CA LEU A 231 -17.83 1.78 -11.80
C LEU A 231 -17.95 1.20 -10.39
N GLY A 232 -17.59 1.99 -9.37
CA GLY A 232 -17.56 1.50 -7.99
C GLY A 232 -16.44 0.48 -7.75
N GLU A 233 -16.57 -0.34 -6.72
CA GLU A 233 -15.61 -1.41 -6.41
C GLU A 233 -15.82 -2.60 -7.35
N LYS A 234 -14.71 -3.22 -7.76
CA LYS A 234 -14.72 -4.40 -8.63
C LYS A 234 -13.99 -5.56 -7.96
N THR A 235 -14.43 -6.76 -8.26
CA THR A 235 -13.75 -8.00 -7.83
C THR A 235 -12.41 -8.17 -8.54
N ASN A 236 -11.54 -8.99 -7.97
CA ASN A 236 -10.21 -9.20 -8.51
C ASN A 236 -10.20 -9.59 -10.01
N GLY A 237 -11.08 -10.49 -10.46
CA GLY A 237 -11.17 -10.91 -11.86
C GLY A 237 -11.69 -9.82 -12.79
N GLU A 238 -12.72 -9.07 -12.36
CA GLU A 238 -13.24 -7.93 -13.10
C GLU A 238 -12.21 -6.81 -13.18
N LEU A 239 -11.51 -6.54 -12.07
CA LEU A 239 -10.46 -5.53 -12.01
C LEU A 239 -9.32 -5.84 -12.97
N ALA A 240 -8.85 -7.10 -12.99
CA ALA A 240 -7.82 -7.56 -13.92
C ALA A 240 -8.25 -7.35 -15.39
N SER A 241 -9.52 -7.66 -15.72
CA SER A 241 -10.07 -7.43 -17.06
C SER A 241 -10.13 -5.95 -17.42
N HIS A 242 -10.50 -5.07 -16.49
CA HIS A 242 -10.53 -3.62 -16.75
C HIS A 242 -9.12 -3.07 -17.00
N PHE A 243 -8.11 -3.48 -16.21
CA PHE A 243 -6.72 -3.12 -16.50
C PHE A 243 -6.31 -3.59 -17.89
N ALA A 244 -6.43 -4.89 -18.19
CA ALA A 244 -6.03 -5.45 -19.49
C ALA A 244 -6.72 -4.79 -20.68
N SER A 245 -7.92 -4.27 -20.50
CA SER A 245 -8.75 -3.64 -21.54
C SER A 245 -8.55 -2.13 -21.66
N SER A 246 -7.87 -1.49 -20.71
CA SER A 246 -7.58 -0.06 -20.71
C SER A 246 -6.25 0.24 -21.41
N ASP A 247 -6.07 1.48 -21.87
CA ASP A 247 -4.88 1.90 -22.58
C ASP A 247 -3.80 2.42 -21.64
N VAL A 248 -4.19 3.16 -20.59
CA VAL A 248 -3.29 3.72 -19.58
C VAL A 248 -3.95 3.69 -18.21
N PHE A 249 -3.20 3.26 -17.21
CA PHE A 249 -3.54 3.47 -15.80
C PHE A 249 -2.96 4.80 -15.33
N VAL A 250 -3.82 5.69 -14.86
CA VAL A 250 -3.41 7.00 -14.32
C VAL A 250 -3.37 6.94 -12.80
N PHE A 251 -2.19 7.14 -12.23
CA PHE A 251 -1.94 7.13 -10.79
C PHE A 251 -1.60 8.54 -10.28
N PRO A 252 -2.61 9.36 -9.94
CA PRO A 252 -2.41 10.78 -9.63
C PRO A 252 -1.97 11.05 -8.18
N SER A 253 -1.76 10.01 -7.38
CA SER A 253 -1.39 10.15 -5.97
C SER A 253 0.01 10.78 -5.81
N LYS A 254 0.15 11.61 -4.76
CA LYS A 254 1.43 12.24 -4.38
C LYS A 254 1.94 11.77 -3.02
N THR A 255 1.25 10.84 -2.36
CA THR A 255 1.52 10.46 -0.97
C THR A 255 1.70 8.96 -0.76
N ASP A 256 1.56 8.15 -1.80
CA ASP A 256 1.78 6.70 -1.71
C ASP A 256 3.25 6.37 -1.49
N THR A 257 3.51 5.40 -0.64
CA THR A 257 4.86 4.94 -0.31
C THR A 257 5.38 3.88 -1.28
N PHE A 258 4.49 3.18 -2.00
CA PHE A 258 4.82 2.18 -3.01
C PHE A 258 3.82 2.19 -4.17
N GLY A 259 2.53 1.91 -3.88
CA GLY A 259 1.48 1.81 -4.91
C GLY A 259 1.43 0.41 -5.54
N ILE A 260 1.00 -0.61 -4.77
CA ILE A 260 0.84 -2.00 -5.29
C ILE A 260 0.03 -2.03 -6.59
N VAL A 261 -0.97 -1.16 -6.70
CA VAL A 261 -1.82 -1.03 -7.90
C VAL A 261 -1.03 -0.68 -9.17
N VAL A 262 0.15 -0.06 -9.04
CA VAL A 262 1.08 0.16 -10.16
C VAL A 262 1.56 -1.18 -10.70
N LEU A 263 1.99 -2.09 -9.83
CA LEU A 263 2.40 -3.43 -10.23
C LEU A 263 1.22 -4.24 -10.78
N GLU A 264 0.01 -4.09 -10.22
CA GLU A 264 -1.19 -4.74 -10.72
C GLU A 264 -1.48 -4.32 -12.18
N SER A 265 -1.35 -3.04 -12.48
CA SER A 265 -1.49 -2.52 -13.83
C SER A 265 -0.44 -3.10 -14.79
N LEU A 266 0.84 -3.05 -14.40
CA LEU A 266 1.94 -3.56 -15.22
C LEU A 266 1.83 -5.07 -15.48
N ASN A 267 1.38 -5.85 -14.49
CA ASN A 267 1.10 -7.28 -14.64
C ASN A 267 -0.05 -7.61 -15.61
N ARG A 268 -0.79 -6.60 -16.06
CA ARG A 268 -1.84 -6.73 -17.09
C ARG A 268 -1.44 -6.06 -18.41
N GLY A 269 -0.16 -5.69 -18.49
CA GLY A 269 0.39 -4.99 -19.65
C GLY A 269 -0.17 -3.58 -19.82
N THR A 270 -0.70 -2.97 -18.77
CA THR A 270 -1.26 -1.62 -18.85
C THR A 270 -0.23 -0.62 -18.36
N PRO A 271 0.26 0.28 -19.24
CA PRO A 271 1.23 1.30 -18.89
C PRO A 271 0.69 2.25 -17.83
N VAL A 272 1.59 2.83 -17.03
CA VAL A 272 1.23 3.66 -15.89
C VAL A 272 1.66 5.10 -16.14
N ALA A 273 0.78 6.05 -15.89
CA ALA A 273 1.07 7.48 -15.84
C ALA A 273 1.07 7.94 -14.37
N ALA A 274 2.15 8.57 -13.92
CA ALA A 274 2.27 8.99 -12.52
C ALA A 274 3.21 10.20 -12.36
N TYR A 275 3.09 10.86 -11.19
CA TYR A 275 4.08 11.85 -10.75
C TYR A 275 5.38 11.15 -10.30
N PRO A 276 6.55 11.84 -10.37
CA PRO A 276 7.84 11.32 -9.91
C PRO A 276 7.95 11.41 -8.37
N VAL A 277 7.07 10.73 -7.66
CA VAL A 277 7.01 10.65 -6.19
C VAL A 277 7.47 9.26 -5.72
N PRO A 278 7.82 9.08 -4.43
CA PRO A 278 8.14 7.76 -3.88
C PRO A 278 7.11 6.70 -4.28
N GLY A 279 7.55 5.48 -4.52
CA GLY A 279 6.76 4.42 -5.11
C GLY A 279 6.85 4.43 -6.63
N PRO A 280 6.08 5.22 -7.37
CA PRO A 280 6.23 5.32 -8.82
C PRO A 280 7.66 5.63 -9.28
N LYS A 281 8.37 6.55 -8.62
CA LYS A 281 9.77 6.87 -8.92
C LYS A 281 10.69 5.65 -8.78
N ASP A 282 10.52 4.88 -7.72
CA ASP A 282 11.35 3.70 -7.46
C ASP A 282 10.98 2.50 -8.33
N ILE A 283 9.73 2.43 -8.82
CA ILE A 283 9.27 1.35 -9.69
C ILE A 283 9.61 1.66 -11.15
N LEU A 284 9.26 2.83 -11.64
CA LEU A 284 9.30 3.18 -13.08
C LEU A 284 10.54 3.97 -13.48
N GLY A 285 11.09 4.79 -12.57
CA GLY A 285 12.14 5.77 -12.88
C GLY A 285 13.38 5.15 -13.48
N GLY A 286 13.85 5.70 -14.60
CA GLY A 286 15.04 5.23 -15.31
C GLY A 286 14.89 3.87 -16.00
N THR A 287 13.68 3.32 -16.08
CA THR A 287 13.39 2.04 -16.75
C THR A 287 12.90 2.27 -18.20
N LYS A 288 12.84 1.19 -18.97
CA LYS A 288 12.29 1.22 -20.36
C LYS A 288 10.82 1.70 -20.41
N ILE A 289 10.09 1.57 -19.30
CA ILE A 289 8.69 1.97 -19.17
C ILE A 289 8.50 3.24 -18.34
N ASP A 290 9.55 4.06 -18.23
CA ASP A 290 9.50 5.32 -17.49
C ASP A 290 8.62 6.36 -18.21
N THR A 291 7.54 6.71 -17.57
CA THR A 291 6.55 7.68 -18.07
C THR A 291 6.42 8.88 -17.15
N LEU A 292 7.19 8.90 -16.04
CA LEU A 292 7.05 9.89 -14.98
C LEU A 292 7.21 11.32 -15.50
N ASP A 293 6.34 12.20 -15.01
CA ASP A 293 6.41 13.63 -15.31
C ASP A 293 5.77 14.45 -14.19
N VAL A 294 6.25 15.66 -13.98
CA VAL A 294 5.63 16.62 -13.05
C VAL A 294 4.29 17.13 -13.57
N ASP A 295 4.06 17.07 -14.88
CA ASP A 295 2.78 17.25 -15.53
C ASP A 295 2.13 15.89 -15.81
N LEU A 296 1.01 15.61 -15.13
CA LEU A 296 0.31 14.34 -15.28
C LEU A 296 -0.24 14.11 -16.69
N LYS A 297 -0.56 15.16 -17.43
CA LYS A 297 -0.98 15.04 -18.86
C LYS A 297 0.15 14.53 -19.71
N ASN A 298 1.35 15.10 -19.55
CA ASN A 298 2.54 14.64 -20.25
C ASN A 298 2.87 13.18 -19.90
N SER A 299 2.81 12.83 -18.62
CA SER A 299 2.98 11.44 -18.18
C SER A 299 1.97 10.49 -18.84
N ALA A 300 0.70 10.87 -18.92
CA ALA A 300 -0.35 10.07 -19.56
C ALA A 300 -0.07 9.87 -21.06
N LEU A 301 0.30 10.93 -21.77
CA LEU A 301 0.63 10.87 -23.19
C LEU A 301 1.91 10.06 -23.48
N LYS A 302 2.91 10.08 -22.59
CA LYS A 302 4.08 9.19 -22.65
C LYS A 302 3.64 7.73 -22.47
N ALA A 303 2.81 7.46 -21.44
CA ALA A 303 2.34 6.11 -21.14
C ALA A 303 1.57 5.47 -22.30
N LEU A 304 0.80 6.25 -23.07
CA LEU A 304 0.08 5.76 -24.23
C LEU A 304 0.99 5.18 -25.34
N LYS A 305 2.27 5.55 -25.34
CA LYS A 305 3.27 5.11 -26.32
C LYS A 305 4.07 3.88 -25.86
N ILE A 306 3.90 3.45 -24.61
CA ILE A 306 4.63 2.31 -24.04
C ILE A 306 4.09 0.99 -24.59
N ASN A 307 4.99 0.09 -24.96
CA ASN A 307 4.61 -1.27 -25.37
C ASN A 307 4.10 -2.05 -24.15
N ARG A 308 2.96 -2.71 -24.29
CA ARG A 308 2.32 -3.51 -23.25
C ARG A 308 3.17 -4.72 -22.82
N ASP A 309 3.89 -5.32 -23.77
CA ASP A 309 4.78 -6.47 -23.50
C ASP A 309 5.97 -6.04 -22.62
N ASP A 310 6.48 -4.81 -22.78
CA ASP A 310 7.52 -4.27 -21.90
C ASP A 310 7.02 -4.12 -20.45
N CYS A 311 5.75 -3.76 -20.25
CA CYS A 311 5.13 -3.72 -18.93
C CYS A 311 5.05 -5.11 -18.29
N LEU A 312 4.61 -6.11 -19.07
CA LEU A 312 4.51 -7.51 -18.61
C LEU A 312 5.89 -8.07 -18.23
N GLU A 313 6.89 -7.85 -19.08
CA GLU A 313 8.26 -8.32 -18.82
C GLU A 313 8.85 -7.66 -17.57
N PHE A 314 8.66 -6.35 -17.44
CA PHE A 314 9.13 -5.60 -16.28
C PHE A 314 8.50 -6.10 -14.97
N ALA A 315 7.20 -6.37 -14.99
CA ALA A 315 6.46 -6.79 -13.80
C ALA A 315 6.94 -8.12 -13.21
N LYS A 316 7.54 -9.01 -14.02
CA LYS A 316 8.09 -10.30 -13.57
C LYS A 316 9.18 -10.19 -12.49
N LYS A 317 9.79 -9.01 -12.36
CA LYS A 317 10.80 -8.74 -11.32
C LYS A 317 10.22 -8.68 -9.90
N TYR A 318 8.90 -8.55 -9.77
CA TYR A 318 8.21 -8.35 -8.49
C TYR A 318 7.37 -9.58 -8.16
N SER A 319 7.86 -10.46 -7.28
CA SER A 319 7.13 -11.65 -6.83
C SER A 319 6.84 -11.63 -5.34
N TRP A 320 5.78 -12.31 -4.93
CA TRP A 320 5.45 -12.46 -3.51
C TRP A 320 6.43 -13.41 -2.81
N GLU A 321 7.03 -14.33 -3.52
CA GLU A 321 8.09 -15.23 -3.03
C GLU A 321 9.32 -14.43 -2.60
N GLU A 322 9.80 -13.50 -3.44
CA GLU A 322 10.93 -12.63 -3.08
C GLU A 322 10.57 -11.67 -1.96
N THR A 323 9.34 -11.13 -1.97
CA THR A 323 8.81 -10.31 -0.88
C THR A 323 8.82 -11.05 0.46
N ALA A 324 8.36 -12.30 0.48
CA ALA A 324 8.35 -13.16 1.67
C ALA A 324 9.76 -13.54 2.13
N LYS A 325 10.67 -13.81 1.20
CA LYS A 325 12.07 -14.10 1.49
C LYS A 325 12.78 -12.91 2.14
N ILE A 326 12.60 -11.70 1.61
CA ILE A 326 13.14 -10.47 2.22
C ILE A 326 12.59 -10.31 3.63
N PHE A 327 11.28 -10.48 3.82
CA PHE A 327 10.65 -10.42 5.13
C PHE A 327 11.27 -11.42 6.11
N TYR A 328 11.31 -12.69 5.73
CA TYR A 328 11.81 -13.78 6.57
C TYR A 328 13.28 -13.58 7.00
N ASN A 329 14.13 -13.15 6.08
CA ASN A 329 15.55 -12.94 6.35
C ASN A 329 15.81 -11.74 7.28
N ASN A 330 14.82 -10.88 7.48
CA ASN A 330 14.97 -9.66 8.29
C ASN A 330 14.10 -9.62 9.54
N ILE A 331 13.27 -10.64 9.81
CA ILE A 331 12.63 -10.77 11.12
C ILE A 331 13.63 -11.32 12.12
N SER A 332 13.60 -10.79 13.36
CA SER A 332 14.56 -11.17 14.41
C SER A 332 13.93 -12.20 15.35
N PRO A 333 14.49 -13.40 15.45
CA PRO A 333 14.07 -14.39 16.46
C PRO A 333 14.32 -13.88 17.90
N ASN A 334 13.42 -14.28 18.83
CA ASN A 334 13.53 -14.04 20.27
C ASN A 334 14.28 -15.15 20.97
#